data_19fc43d09504a1a1bd708e38fd80f8bb
#
_entry.id   19fc43d09504a1a1bd708e38fd80f8bb
#
_cell.length_a   1.000
_cell.length_b   1.000
_cell.length_c   1.000
_cell.angle_alpha   90.00
_cell.angle_beta   90.00
_cell.angle_gamma   90.00
#
_symmetry.space_group_name_H-M   'P 1'
#
loop_
_entity.id
_entity.type
_entity.pdbx_description
1 polymer ?
#
loop_
_entity_poly.entity_id
_entity_poly.type
_entity_poly.pdbx_seq_one_letter_code
_entity_poly.pdbx_strand_id
1 'polypeptide(L)'
;MKPDGAAPRRVLVVDDEGDFLATYERLLRRHGFLVIVATTRADGVAAVVRERPDLVISDLRLPDGSGLDVVRAARSMPEPPSVIVVTGYPSAETRQAALAAGATIFLAKPFAAAGLLAAVRSSLRDGDSTETAT
;
A
#
# COMPACT_ATOMS: atom_id res chain seq x y z
N MET A 1 -17.32 -0.51 4.24
CA MET A 1 -17.61 0.91 4.47
C MET A 1 -17.51 1.24 5.95
N LYS A 2 -17.02 2.41 6.26
CA LYS A 2 -16.89 2.83 7.65
C LYS A 2 -18.23 3.25 8.22
N PRO A 3 -18.44 3.09 9.52
CA PRO A 3 -19.65 3.58 10.17
C PRO A 3 -19.80 5.08 9.98
N ASP A 4 -21.02 5.55 10.15
CA ASP A 4 -21.31 6.97 10.05
C ASP A 4 -20.43 7.75 11.01
N GLY A 5 -19.85 8.82 10.51
CA GLY A 5 -19.01 9.68 11.31
C GLY A 5 -17.55 9.23 11.41
N ALA A 6 -17.24 8.05 10.92
CA ALA A 6 -15.84 7.61 10.92
C ALA A 6 -15.05 8.34 9.84
N ALA A 7 -13.79 8.63 10.14
CA ALA A 7 -12.90 9.23 9.16
C ALA A 7 -12.67 8.26 7.99
N PRO A 8 -12.41 8.78 6.79
CA PRO A 8 -12.09 7.91 5.66
C PRO A 8 -10.80 7.15 5.92
N ARG A 9 -10.67 6.00 5.29
CA ARG A 9 -9.44 5.21 5.38
C ARG A 9 -8.32 5.94 4.67
N ARG A 10 -7.13 5.85 5.24
CA ARG A 10 -5.95 6.55 4.76
C ARG A 10 -5.05 5.58 4.03
N VAL A 11 -4.70 5.91 2.80
CA VAL A 11 -3.82 5.09 1.97
C VAL A 11 -2.55 5.89 1.67
N LEU A 12 -1.41 5.32 2.04
CA LEU A 12 -0.12 5.89 1.68
C LEU A 12 0.35 5.21 0.40
N VAL A 13 0.66 6.02 -0.61
CA VAL A 13 1.20 5.53 -1.87
C VAL A 13 2.65 6.01 -2.00
N VAL A 14 3.57 5.07 -2.16
CA VAL A 14 4.99 5.37 -2.32
C VAL A 14 5.43 4.92 -3.70
N ASP A 15 5.67 5.89 -4.58
CA ASP A 15 6.01 5.64 -5.98
C ASP A 15 6.61 6.92 -6.54
N ASP A 16 7.66 6.83 -7.34
CA ASP A 16 8.29 8.00 -7.92
C ASP A 16 7.82 8.30 -9.35
N GLU A 17 6.97 7.44 -9.91
CA GLU A 17 6.47 7.63 -11.27
C GLU A 17 5.17 8.44 -11.25
N GLY A 18 5.24 9.66 -11.79
CA GLY A 18 4.13 10.59 -11.73
C GLY A 18 2.84 10.09 -12.35
N ASP A 19 2.94 9.33 -13.45
CA ASP A 19 1.74 8.79 -14.12
C ASP A 19 1.02 7.80 -13.23
N PHE A 20 1.76 6.94 -12.54
CA PHE A 20 1.16 6.00 -11.61
C PHE A 20 0.58 6.72 -10.39
N LEU A 21 1.28 7.72 -9.88
CA LEU A 21 0.76 8.50 -8.75
C LEU A 21 -0.57 9.16 -9.08
N ALA A 22 -0.67 9.77 -10.26
CA ALA A 22 -1.92 10.40 -10.68
C ALA A 22 -3.05 9.38 -10.77
N THR A 23 -2.74 8.18 -11.26
CA THR A 23 -3.71 7.11 -11.39
C THR A 23 -4.19 6.64 -10.01
N TYR A 24 -3.26 6.39 -9.09
CA TYR A 24 -3.61 6.00 -7.72
C TYR A 24 -4.50 7.05 -7.06
N GLU A 25 -4.09 8.32 -7.13
CA GLU A 25 -4.83 9.38 -6.47
C GLU A 25 -6.24 9.50 -6.99
N ARG A 26 -6.39 9.53 -8.32
CA ARG A 26 -7.71 9.66 -8.93
C ARG A 26 -8.60 8.49 -8.56
N LEU A 27 -8.07 7.28 -8.70
CA LEU A 27 -8.85 6.08 -8.49
C LEU A 27 -9.26 5.93 -7.02
N LEU A 28 -8.31 6.10 -6.13
CA LEU A 28 -8.58 5.90 -4.70
C LEU A 28 -9.47 6.98 -4.12
N ARG A 29 -9.27 8.24 -4.51
CA ARG A 29 -10.13 9.32 -4.04
C ARG A 29 -11.55 9.17 -4.51
N ARG A 30 -11.75 8.67 -5.72
CA ARG A 30 -13.11 8.41 -6.23
C ARG A 30 -13.85 7.39 -5.38
N HIS A 31 -13.13 6.52 -4.72
CA HIS A 31 -13.73 5.49 -3.87
C HIS A 31 -13.68 5.84 -2.38
N GLY A 32 -13.46 7.11 -2.07
CA GLY A 32 -13.61 7.61 -0.71
C GLY A 32 -12.37 7.51 0.17
N PHE A 33 -11.23 7.14 -0.40
CA PHE A 33 -9.98 7.06 0.39
C PHE A 33 -9.30 8.42 0.46
N LEU A 34 -8.66 8.65 1.59
CA LEU A 34 -7.75 9.79 1.74
C LEU A 34 -6.37 9.31 1.33
N VAL A 35 -5.73 10.00 0.38
CA VAL A 35 -4.48 9.54 -0.21
C VAL A 35 -3.32 10.43 0.24
N ILE A 36 -2.26 9.79 0.72
CA ILE A 36 -1.01 10.43 1.11
C ILE A 36 0.05 9.90 0.15
N VAL A 37 0.90 10.76 -0.38
CA VAL A 37 1.89 10.40 -1.38
C VAL A 37 3.29 10.64 -0.88
N ALA A 38 4.18 9.69 -1.15
CA ALA A 38 5.62 9.83 -0.94
C ALA A 38 6.32 9.34 -2.21
N THR A 39 7.41 9.99 -2.58
CA THR A 39 8.11 9.67 -3.83
C THR A 39 9.48 9.06 -3.61
N THR A 40 9.91 8.91 -2.38
CA THR A 40 11.19 8.30 -2.03
C THR A 40 10.99 7.29 -0.92
N ARG A 41 11.98 6.41 -0.77
CA ARG A 41 11.99 5.43 0.31
C ARG A 41 11.98 6.13 1.67
N ALA A 42 12.84 7.13 1.84
CA ALA A 42 12.94 7.85 3.11
C ALA A 42 11.63 8.52 3.49
N ASP A 43 11.00 9.21 2.53
CA ASP A 43 9.71 9.86 2.77
C ASP A 43 8.61 8.85 3.04
N GLY A 44 8.67 7.70 2.35
CA GLY A 44 7.70 6.63 2.58
C GLY A 44 7.78 6.07 4.00
N VAL A 45 9.00 5.78 4.46
CA VAL A 45 9.21 5.29 5.82
C VAL A 45 8.72 6.33 6.84
N ALA A 46 9.07 7.60 6.64
CA ALA A 46 8.64 8.67 7.54
C ALA A 46 7.11 8.81 7.56
N ALA A 47 6.49 8.70 6.39
CA ALA A 47 5.05 8.84 6.29
C ALA A 47 4.29 7.69 6.99
N VAL A 48 4.83 6.48 6.96
CA VAL A 48 4.23 5.36 7.71
C VAL A 48 4.08 5.73 9.18
N VAL A 49 5.13 6.27 9.76
CA VAL A 49 5.14 6.60 11.18
C VAL A 49 4.28 7.82 11.48
N ARG A 50 4.40 8.86 10.66
CA ARG A 50 3.72 10.12 10.90
C ARG A 50 2.22 10.04 10.63
N GLU A 51 1.83 9.41 9.54
CA GLU A 51 0.47 9.43 9.06
C GLU A 51 -0.38 8.25 9.53
N ARG A 52 0.25 7.18 9.96
CA ARG A 52 -0.43 5.96 10.41
C ARG A 52 -1.52 5.51 9.42
N PRO A 53 -1.12 5.20 8.19
CA PRO A 53 -2.09 4.80 7.18
C PRO A 53 -2.76 3.47 7.51
N ASP A 54 -3.94 3.26 6.95
CA ASP A 54 -4.64 1.98 7.05
C ASP A 54 -4.11 0.98 6.01
N LEU A 55 -3.56 1.51 4.92
CA LEU A 55 -3.02 0.71 3.84
C LEU A 55 -1.83 1.42 3.25
N VAL A 56 -0.79 0.67 2.89
CA VAL A 56 0.38 1.18 2.18
C VAL A 56 0.46 0.48 0.84
N ILE A 57 0.64 1.26 -0.22
CA ILE A 57 0.94 0.75 -1.56
C ILE A 57 2.31 1.28 -1.90
N SER A 58 3.29 0.40 -2.06
CA SER A 58 4.66 0.82 -2.31
C SER A 58 5.26 0.14 -3.51
N ASP A 59 5.92 0.95 -4.35
CA ASP A 59 6.78 0.42 -5.38
C ASP A 59 7.97 -0.26 -4.71
N LEU A 60 8.50 -1.27 -5.36
CA LEU A 60 9.66 -2.00 -4.87
C LEU A 60 10.96 -1.24 -5.14
N ARG A 61 11.01 -0.49 -6.24
CA ARG A 61 12.18 0.28 -6.63
C ARG A 61 11.91 1.77 -6.48
N LEU A 62 12.68 2.40 -5.61
CA LEU A 62 12.57 3.83 -5.33
C LEU A 62 13.92 4.48 -5.59
N PRO A 63 13.95 5.81 -5.81
CA PRO A 63 15.20 6.49 -6.18
C PRO A 63 16.33 6.29 -5.17
N ASP A 64 16.00 6.19 -3.90
CA ASP A 64 16.96 6.12 -2.82
C ASP A 64 17.02 4.74 -2.15
N GLY A 65 16.42 3.72 -2.73
CA GLY A 65 16.53 2.38 -2.19
C GLY A 65 15.33 1.50 -2.43
N SER A 66 15.18 0.48 -1.60
CA SER A 66 14.16 -0.54 -1.77
C SER A 66 12.87 -0.20 -1.04
N GLY A 67 11.75 -0.44 -1.71
CA GLY A 67 10.44 -0.35 -1.08
C GLY A 67 10.22 -1.37 0.02
N LEU A 68 11.08 -2.39 0.11
CA LEU A 68 11.00 -3.34 1.23
C LEU A 68 11.21 -2.66 2.58
N ASP A 69 11.97 -1.57 2.61
CA ASP A 69 12.13 -0.82 3.85
C ASP A 69 10.83 -0.16 4.29
N VAL A 70 10.01 0.25 3.32
CA VAL A 70 8.68 0.79 3.62
C VAL A 70 7.79 -0.32 4.19
N VAL A 71 7.88 -1.52 3.60
CA VAL A 71 7.12 -2.68 4.11
C VAL A 71 7.52 -2.98 5.56
N ARG A 72 8.82 -3.00 5.82
CA ARG A 72 9.32 -3.28 7.17
C ARG A 72 8.89 -2.23 8.18
N ALA A 73 8.90 -0.96 7.78
CA ALA A 73 8.44 0.12 8.64
C ALA A 73 6.96 -0.07 8.98
N ALA A 74 6.15 -0.43 7.99
CA ALA A 74 4.74 -0.68 8.20
C ALA A 74 4.52 -1.84 9.17
N ARG A 75 5.28 -2.92 9.00
CA ARG A 75 5.16 -4.10 9.86
C ARG A 75 5.59 -3.84 11.30
N SER A 76 6.41 -2.81 11.50
CA SER A 76 6.91 -2.47 12.83
C SER A 76 5.96 -1.58 13.62
N MET A 77 4.87 -1.13 13.01
CA MET A 77 3.91 -0.30 13.70
C MET A 77 3.11 -1.12 14.71
N PRO A 78 2.66 -0.50 15.81
CA PRO A 78 1.83 -1.22 16.81
C PRO A 78 0.58 -1.83 16.21
N GLU A 79 -0.04 -1.12 15.27
CA GLU A 79 -1.16 -1.63 14.49
C GLU A 79 -0.76 -1.59 13.03
N PRO A 80 -0.09 -2.65 12.56
CA PRO A 80 0.49 -2.62 11.22
C PRO A 80 -0.58 -2.49 10.13
N PRO A 81 -0.40 -1.55 9.20
CA PRO A 81 -1.28 -1.48 8.04
C PRO A 81 -1.06 -2.67 7.12
N SER A 82 -2.04 -2.97 6.28
CA SER A 82 -1.83 -3.88 5.17
C SER A 82 -0.91 -3.24 4.16
N VAL A 83 -0.14 -4.04 3.44
CA VAL A 83 0.82 -3.53 2.46
C VAL A 83 0.67 -4.23 1.14
N ILE A 84 0.49 -3.45 0.08
CA ILE A 84 0.53 -3.93 -1.30
C ILE A 84 1.85 -3.48 -1.89
N VAL A 85 2.66 -4.43 -2.37
CA VAL A 85 3.89 -4.12 -3.09
C VAL A 85 3.60 -4.17 -4.58
N VAL A 86 4.03 -3.15 -5.30
CA VAL A 86 3.82 -3.03 -6.74
C VAL A 86 5.17 -2.93 -7.43
N THR A 87 5.37 -3.61 -8.54
CA THR A 87 6.63 -3.52 -9.28
C THR A 87 6.44 -3.72 -10.77
N GLY A 88 7.23 -2.97 -11.56
CA GLY A 88 7.31 -3.17 -13.00
C GLY A 88 8.23 -4.33 -13.40
N TYR A 89 8.92 -4.92 -12.44
CA TYR A 89 9.90 -5.98 -12.70
C TYR A 89 9.59 -7.19 -11.81
N PRO A 90 8.43 -7.82 -12.00
CA PRO A 90 8.05 -8.95 -11.16
C PRO A 90 8.91 -10.17 -11.44
N SER A 91 9.24 -10.89 -10.39
CA SER A 91 9.95 -12.16 -10.48
C SER A 91 9.57 -12.99 -9.27
N ALA A 92 9.84 -14.29 -9.32
CA ALA A 92 9.60 -15.15 -8.17
C ALA A 92 10.40 -14.67 -6.95
N GLU A 93 11.63 -14.19 -7.18
CA GLU A 93 12.48 -13.69 -6.13
C GLU A 93 11.93 -12.44 -5.46
N THR A 94 11.51 -11.45 -6.27
CA THR A 94 10.97 -10.21 -5.72
C THR A 94 9.64 -10.46 -5.01
N ARG A 95 8.82 -11.34 -5.55
CA ARG A 95 7.57 -11.70 -4.91
C ARG A 95 7.82 -12.34 -3.54
N GLN A 96 8.76 -13.29 -3.50
CA GLN A 96 9.07 -13.99 -2.26
C GLN A 96 9.66 -13.03 -1.23
N ALA A 97 10.55 -12.14 -1.66
CA ALA A 97 11.13 -11.14 -0.77
C ALA A 97 10.07 -10.20 -0.19
N ALA A 98 9.13 -9.76 -1.02
CA ALA A 98 8.06 -8.87 -0.58
C ALA A 98 7.17 -9.56 0.45
N LEU A 99 6.75 -10.78 0.16
CA LEU A 99 5.89 -11.54 1.07
C LEU A 99 6.61 -11.87 2.37
N ALA A 100 7.89 -12.23 2.29
CA ALA A 100 8.69 -12.51 3.47
C ALA A 100 8.87 -11.26 4.35
N ALA A 101 8.93 -10.08 3.75
CA ALA A 101 9.02 -8.83 4.49
C ALA A 101 7.70 -8.45 5.15
N GLY A 102 6.60 -9.06 4.74
CA GLY A 102 5.30 -8.84 5.35
C GLY A 102 4.25 -8.21 4.45
N ALA A 103 4.51 -8.14 3.14
CA ALA A 103 3.51 -7.62 2.21
C ALA A 103 2.30 -8.54 2.17
N THR A 104 1.12 -7.93 2.11
CA THR A 104 -0.13 -8.67 2.02
C THR A 104 -0.37 -9.17 0.59
N ILE A 105 -0.10 -8.30 -0.38
CA ILE A 105 -0.33 -8.59 -1.80
C ILE A 105 0.85 -8.07 -2.61
N PHE A 106 1.17 -8.79 -3.68
CA PHE A 106 2.19 -8.41 -4.64
C PHE A 106 1.51 -8.22 -6.00
N LEU A 107 1.66 -7.04 -6.59
CA LEU A 107 0.97 -6.68 -7.83
C LEU A 107 1.97 -6.20 -8.87
N ALA A 108 1.81 -6.64 -10.12
CA ALA A 108 2.69 -6.23 -11.20
C ALA A 108 2.17 -4.99 -11.90
N LYS A 109 3.08 -4.11 -12.31
CA LYS A 109 2.77 -2.98 -13.18
C LYS A 109 2.96 -3.42 -14.64
N PRO A 110 2.16 -2.93 -15.57
CA PRO A 110 0.96 -2.12 -15.35
C PRO A 110 -0.20 -2.96 -14.82
N PHE A 111 -1.03 -2.36 -14.02
CA PHE A 111 -2.22 -3.02 -13.49
C PHE A 111 -3.47 -2.37 -14.04
N ALA A 112 -4.56 -3.12 -14.08
CA ALA A 112 -5.86 -2.56 -14.41
C ALA A 112 -6.46 -1.91 -13.16
N ALA A 113 -7.27 -0.88 -13.37
CA ALA A 113 -7.94 -0.21 -12.25
C ALA A 113 -8.72 -1.19 -11.39
N ALA A 114 -9.45 -2.11 -12.02
CA ALA A 114 -10.22 -3.11 -11.30
C ALA A 114 -9.32 -4.02 -10.46
N GLY A 115 -8.13 -4.36 -10.97
CA GLY A 115 -7.19 -5.18 -10.23
C GLY A 115 -6.64 -4.47 -9.00
N LEU A 116 -6.32 -3.20 -9.14
CA LEU A 116 -5.86 -2.42 -8.00
C LEU A 116 -6.95 -2.31 -6.95
N LEU A 117 -8.17 -1.98 -7.35
CA LEU A 117 -9.28 -1.86 -6.40
C LEU A 117 -9.59 -3.16 -5.70
N ALA A 118 -9.52 -4.28 -6.43
CA ALA A 118 -9.71 -5.59 -5.83
C ALA A 118 -8.64 -5.87 -4.77
N ALA A 119 -7.38 -5.54 -5.08
CA ALA A 119 -6.29 -5.71 -4.13
C ALA A 119 -6.47 -4.84 -2.89
N VAL A 120 -6.89 -3.59 -3.08
CA VAL A 120 -7.15 -2.67 -1.97
C VAL A 120 -8.24 -3.21 -1.06
N ARG A 121 -9.35 -3.62 -1.65
CA ARG A 121 -10.48 -4.14 -0.88
C ARG A 121 -10.13 -5.43 -0.17
N SER A 122 -9.41 -6.31 -0.84
CA SER A 122 -8.96 -7.57 -0.24
C SER A 122 -8.03 -7.32 0.95
N SER A 123 -7.09 -6.40 0.80
CA SER A 123 -6.14 -6.05 1.86
C SER A 123 -6.85 -5.50 3.10
N LEU A 124 -7.81 -4.62 2.89
CA LEU A 124 -8.55 -4.02 3.99
C LEU A 124 -9.51 -5.02 4.65
N ARG A 125 -10.13 -5.88 3.84
CA ARG A 125 -10.99 -6.94 4.36
C ARG A 125 -10.20 -7.93 5.20
N ASP A 126 -9.00 -8.29 4.76
CA ASP A 126 -8.17 -9.23 5.49
C ASP A 126 -7.81 -8.67 6.87
N GLY A 127 -7.54 -7.36 6.94
CA GLY A 127 -7.29 -6.72 8.22
C GLY A 127 -8.51 -6.73 9.13
N ASP A 128 -9.70 -6.61 8.56
CA ASP A 128 -10.95 -6.64 9.31
C ASP A 128 -11.42 -8.06 9.59
N SER A 129 -11.14 -8.96 8.67
CA SER A 129 -11.72 -10.30 8.70
C SER A 129 -11.13 -11.19 9.80
N THR A 130 -10.04 -10.80 10.41
CA THR A 130 -9.56 -11.51 11.59
C THR A 130 -10.62 -11.60 12.65
N GLU A 131 -11.53 -10.65 12.68
CA GLU A 131 -12.62 -10.63 13.63
C GLU A 131 -13.76 -11.53 13.22
N THR A 132 -13.96 -11.68 11.93
CA THR A 132 -15.12 -12.40 11.41
C THR A 132 -14.81 -13.78 10.90
N ALA A 133 -13.55 -14.11 10.80
CA ALA A 133 -13.12 -15.42 10.34
C ALA A 133 -13.48 -16.54 11.32
N THR A 134 -13.94 -16.18 12.44
CA THR A 134 -14.38 -17.12 13.45
C THR A 134 -15.72 -17.75 13.15
#